data_060712a426b6d9e998e7bae336233fb8
#
_entry.id   060712a426b6d9e998e7bae336233fb8
#
_cell.length_a   1.000
_cell.length_b   1.000
_cell.length_c   1.000
_cell.angle_alpha   90.00
_cell.angle_beta   90.00
_cell.angle_gamma   90.00
#
_symmetry.space_group_name_H-M   'P 1'
#
loop_
_entity.id
_entity.type
_entity.pdbx_description
1 polymer ?
#
loop_
_entity_poly.entity_id
_entity_poly.type
_entity_poly.pdbx_seq_one_letter_code
_entity_poly.pdbx_strand_id
1 'polypeptide(L)'
;MINRSLRCLYIMKIEYRQAVIEDAELLVNIYNASFYDDYVRYGSCPGYGQTKEMMEESISKYLKHIILYDNEPVGCVSCINLEKGVYEVGCLCVIPEYQGKGIGTQAIRFIKTFYEDWERLTLVTPIDKKENVKFYTEKCDFRIESTERDGNVELVRFVAER
;
A
#
# COMPACT_ATOMS: atom_id res chain seq x y z
N MET A 1 -24.97 -41.64 -14.27
CA MET A 1 -25.44 -40.28 -13.92
C MET A 1 -24.29 -39.54 -13.32
N ILE A 2 -23.75 -38.57 -14.04
CA ILE A 2 -22.58 -37.83 -13.64
C ILE A 2 -23.06 -36.61 -12.84
N ASN A 3 -22.88 -36.65 -11.54
CA ASN A 3 -23.14 -35.51 -10.67
C ASN A 3 -22.00 -34.51 -10.87
N ARG A 4 -22.15 -33.58 -11.80
CA ARG A 4 -21.29 -32.41 -11.90
C ARG A 4 -21.62 -31.49 -10.75
N SER A 5 -20.91 -31.68 -9.66
CA SER A 5 -20.80 -30.67 -8.60
C SER A 5 -20.36 -29.35 -9.26
N LEU A 6 -21.29 -28.42 -9.37
CA LEU A 6 -21.00 -27.03 -9.67
C LEU A 6 -20.16 -26.50 -8.51
N ARG A 7 -18.84 -26.61 -8.61
CA ARG A 7 -17.94 -25.76 -7.82
C ARG A 7 -18.19 -24.34 -8.32
N CYS A 8 -19.02 -23.63 -7.57
CA CYS A 8 -19.09 -22.19 -7.68
C CYS A 8 -17.67 -21.69 -7.43
N LEU A 9 -16.98 -21.28 -8.50
CA LEU A 9 -15.69 -20.60 -8.39
C LEU A 9 -15.98 -19.29 -7.67
N TYR A 10 -15.77 -19.29 -6.36
CA TYR A 10 -15.83 -18.08 -5.57
C TYR A 10 -14.65 -17.20 -5.98
N ILE A 11 -14.93 -16.17 -6.77
CA ILE A 11 -13.92 -15.18 -7.16
C ILE A 11 -13.77 -14.24 -6.00
N MET A 12 -12.62 -14.29 -5.34
CA MET A 12 -12.26 -13.39 -4.26
C MET A 12 -12.28 -11.94 -4.77
N LYS A 13 -13.01 -11.07 -4.08
CA LYS A 13 -13.26 -9.71 -4.51
C LYS A 13 -12.39 -8.72 -3.75
N ILE A 14 -11.58 -7.95 -4.48
CA ILE A 14 -10.83 -6.83 -3.94
C ILE A 14 -11.57 -5.55 -4.29
N GLU A 15 -11.84 -4.73 -3.29
CA GLU A 15 -12.49 -3.44 -3.42
C GLU A 15 -11.68 -2.36 -2.70
N TYR A 16 -11.89 -1.12 -3.10
CA TYR A 16 -11.22 0.05 -2.53
C TYR A 16 -12.29 1.05 -2.08
N ARG A 17 -12.24 1.42 -0.82
CA ARG A 17 -13.15 2.39 -0.23
C ARG A 17 -12.35 3.59 0.28
N GLN A 18 -12.73 4.78 -0.12
CA GLN A 18 -12.12 5.99 0.44
C GLN A 18 -12.31 6.02 1.96
N ALA A 19 -11.23 6.29 2.68
CA ALA A 19 -11.26 6.43 4.13
C ALA A 19 -11.88 7.77 4.53
N VAL A 20 -12.64 7.74 5.60
CA VAL A 20 -13.20 8.91 6.29
C VAL A 20 -12.61 9.02 7.70
N ILE A 21 -12.83 10.15 8.38
CA ILE A 21 -12.25 10.41 9.73
C ILE A 21 -12.59 9.30 10.72
N GLU A 22 -13.80 8.77 10.65
CA GLU A 22 -14.28 7.67 11.50
C GLU A 22 -13.50 6.36 11.32
N ASP A 23 -12.77 6.22 10.24
CA ASP A 23 -11.91 5.06 9.96
C ASP A 23 -10.54 5.13 10.66
N ALA A 24 -10.24 6.20 11.37
CA ALA A 24 -8.90 6.45 11.93
C ALA A 24 -8.43 5.30 12.82
N GLU A 25 -9.26 4.80 13.71
CA GLU A 25 -8.91 3.68 14.59
C GLU A 25 -8.69 2.37 13.81
N LEU A 26 -9.53 2.09 12.82
CA LEU A 26 -9.35 0.96 11.90
C LEU A 26 -8.01 1.04 11.17
N LEU A 27 -7.67 2.21 10.62
CA LEU A 27 -6.41 2.41 9.91
C LEU A 27 -5.20 2.33 10.84
N VAL A 28 -5.27 2.84 12.07
CA VAL A 28 -4.20 2.63 13.06
C VAL A 28 -3.95 1.16 13.30
N ASN A 29 -5.00 0.35 13.44
CA ASN A 29 -4.87 -1.09 13.63
C ASN A 29 -4.25 -1.80 12.41
N ILE A 30 -4.70 -1.45 11.20
CA ILE A 30 -4.13 -1.97 9.95
C ILE A 30 -2.65 -1.60 9.82
N TYR A 31 -2.29 -0.36 10.10
CA TYR A 31 -0.91 0.12 10.05
C TYR A 31 -0.03 -0.59 11.07
N ASN A 32 -0.48 -0.69 12.32
CA ASN A 32 0.27 -1.39 13.36
C ASN A 32 0.52 -2.85 13.00
N ALA A 33 -0.48 -3.57 12.51
CA ALA A 33 -0.32 -4.95 12.08
C ALA A 33 0.64 -5.08 10.88
N SER A 34 0.56 -4.15 9.92
CA SER A 34 1.35 -4.19 8.68
C SER A 34 2.81 -3.77 8.88
N PHE A 35 3.09 -2.83 9.81
CA PHE A 35 4.41 -2.23 10.01
C PHE A 35 5.13 -2.68 11.29
N TYR A 36 4.58 -3.62 12.03
CA TYR A 36 5.20 -4.13 13.25
C TYR A 36 6.61 -4.68 13.01
N ASP A 37 6.80 -5.48 11.97
CA ASP A 37 8.10 -6.07 11.63
C ASP A 37 9.12 -4.99 11.26
N ASP A 38 8.70 -3.94 10.56
CA ASP A 38 9.56 -2.80 10.24
C ASP A 38 9.97 -2.03 11.51
N TYR A 39 9.04 -1.83 12.43
CA TYR A 39 9.31 -1.22 13.72
C TYR A 39 10.34 -2.04 14.53
N VAL A 40 10.19 -3.35 14.58
CA VAL A 40 11.14 -4.25 15.26
C VAL A 40 12.51 -4.20 14.59
N ARG A 41 12.54 -4.20 13.25
CA ARG A 41 13.77 -4.25 12.46
C ARG A 41 14.59 -2.95 12.53
N TYR A 42 13.93 -1.79 12.49
CA TYR A 42 14.59 -0.48 12.41
C TYR A 42 14.53 0.33 13.71
N GLY A 43 13.84 -0.14 14.73
CA GLY A 43 13.63 0.55 15.99
C GLY A 43 12.64 1.71 15.92
N SER A 44 12.24 2.12 14.71
CA SER A 44 11.20 3.11 14.44
C SER A 44 10.61 2.89 13.05
N CYS A 45 9.36 3.25 12.89
CA CYS A 45 8.66 3.18 11.60
C CYS A 45 7.54 4.20 11.59
N PRO A 46 7.46 5.12 10.59
CA PRO A 46 6.42 6.14 10.53
C PRO A 46 4.99 5.57 10.48
N GLY A 47 4.83 4.36 9.94
CA GLY A 47 3.54 3.68 9.88
C GLY A 47 3.10 3.04 11.19
N TYR A 48 4.01 2.84 12.15
CA TYR A 48 3.73 2.13 13.40
C TYR A 48 3.60 3.08 14.58
N GLY A 49 2.64 2.81 15.47
CA GLY A 49 2.48 3.55 16.71
C GLY A 49 1.84 4.93 16.56
N GLN A 50 1.16 5.20 15.46
CA GLN A 50 0.39 6.43 15.30
C GLN A 50 -0.79 6.44 16.26
N THR A 51 -1.10 7.63 16.81
CA THR A 51 -2.33 7.82 17.58
C THR A 51 -3.53 7.97 16.63
N LYS A 52 -4.74 7.85 17.19
CA LYS A 52 -5.97 8.10 16.46
C LYS A 52 -5.99 9.51 15.87
N GLU A 53 -5.62 10.50 16.67
CA GLU A 53 -5.58 11.92 16.28
C GLU A 53 -4.59 12.17 15.14
N MET A 54 -3.40 11.54 15.16
CA MET A 54 -2.44 11.60 14.07
C MET A 54 -3.01 11.00 12.78
N MET A 55 -3.75 9.90 12.89
CA MET A 55 -4.39 9.28 11.73
C MET A 55 -5.55 10.12 11.21
N GLU A 56 -6.37 10.73 12.06
CA GLU A 56 -7.42 11.67 11.67
C GLU A 56 -6.83 12.85 10.88
N GLU A 57 -5.74 13.43 11.36
CA GLU A 57 -5.01 14.48 10.65
C GLU A 57 -4.50 14.00 9.29
N SER A 58 -3.93 12.80 9.24
CA SER A 58 -3.42 12.20 8.00
C SER A 58 -4.53 11.92 6.97
N ILE A 59 -5.70 11.46 7.41
CA ILE A 59 -6.87 11.26 6.56
C ILE A 59 -7.37 12.60 5.99
N SER A 60 -7.32 13.66 6.81
CA SER A 60 -7.74 15.00 6.39
C SER A 60 -6.82 15.61 5.33
N LYS A 61 -5.53 15.25 5.35
CA LYS A 61 -4.51 15.79 4.45
C LYS A 61 -4.32 14.98 3.17
N TYR A 62 -4.44 13.66 3.27
CA TYR A 62 -4.08 12.73 2.20
C TYR A 62 -5.23 11.78 1.89
N LEU A 63 -5.51 11.64 0.61
CA LEU A 63 -6.50 10.68 0.14
C LEU A 63 -5.99 9.25 0.40
N LYS A 64 -6.71 8.53 1.23
CA LYS A 64 -6.43 7.15 1.58
C LYS A 64 -7.57 6.25 1.13
N HIS A 65 -7.23 5.06 0.66
CA HIS A 65 -8.21 4.02 0.34
C HIS A 65 -7.95 2.79 1.21
N ILE A 66 -8.99 2.34 1.88
CA ILE A 66 -9.00 1.07 2.59
C ILE A 66 -9.15 -0.04 1.56
N ILE A 67 -8.29 -1.04 1.63
CA ILE A 67 -8.36 -2.23 0.78
C ILE A 67 -9.24 -3.26 1.47
N LEU A 68 -10.30 -3.68 0.79
CA LEU A 68 -11.22 -4.71 1.23
C LEU A 68 -10.98 -5.98 0.42
N TYR A 69 -10.85 -7.10 1.11
CA TYR A 69 -10.75 -8.43 0.52
C TYR A 69 -11.93 -9.26 1.01
N ASP A 70 -12.88 -9.56 0.12
CA ASP A 70 -14.17 -10.15 0.49
C ASP A 70 -14.88 -9.43 1.65
N ASN A 71 -14.97 -8.09 1.56
CA ASN A 71 -15.51 -7.16 2.54
C ASN A 71 -14.69 -7.01 3.84
N GLU A 72 -13.60 -7.74 4.03
CA GLU A 72 -12.73 -7.56 5.20
C GLU A 72 -11.67 -6.48 4.92
N PRO A 73 -11.51 -5.48 5.81
CA PRO A 73 -10.48 -4.46 5.67
C PRO A 73 -9.11 -5.05 5.98
N VAL A 74 -8.25 -5.13 4.98
CA VAL A 74 -6.97 -5.84 5.05
C VAL A 74 -5.75 -4.99 4.76
N GLY A 75 -5.94 -3.75 4.36
CA GLY A 75 -4.82 -2.88 3.99
C GLY A 75 -5.25 -1.46 3.69
N CYS A 76 -4.27 -0.67 3.30
CA CYS A 76 -4.46 0.72 2.89
C CYS A 76 -3.51 1.06 1.75
N VAL A 77 -3.98 1.90 0.84
CA VAL A 77 -3.14 2.54 -0.15
C VAL A 77 -3.44 4.03 -0.19
N SER A 78 -2.40 4.86 -0.25
CA SER A 78 -2.52 6.30 -0.36
C SER A 78 -1.45 6.87 -1.27
N CYS A 79 -1.80 7.95 -1.97
CA CYS A 79 -0.88 8.73 -2.78
C CYS A 79 -0.89 10.19 -2.36
N ILE A 80 0.27 10.82 -2.51
CA ILE A 80 0.46 12.25 -2.39
C ILE A 80 0.48 12.81 -3.81
N ASN A 81 -0.40 13.76 -4.11
CA ASN A 81 -0.39 14.48 -5.37
C ASN A 81 0.70 15.55 -5.34
N LEU A 82 1.71 15.41 -6.18
CA LEU A 82 2.83 16.36 -6.34
C LEU A 82 2.60 17.31 -7.53
N GLU A 83 1.38 17.35 -8.06
CA GLU A 83 0.95 18.11 -9.23
C GLU A 83 1.52 17.63 -10.57
N LYS A 84 0.94 18.12 -11.66
CA LYS A 84 1.36 17.84 -13.04
C LYS A 84 1.48 16.35 -13.37
N GLY A 85 0.55 15.54 -12.86
CA GLY A 85 0.55 14.10 -13.10
C GLY A 85 1.61 13.31 -12.33
N VAL A 86 2.30 13.94 -11.37
CA VAL A 86 3.27 13.26 -10.51
C VAL A 86 2.63 12.88 -9.18
N TYR A 87 2.71 11.61 -8.83
CA TYR A 87 2.18 11.08 -7.59
C TYR A 87 3.24 10.27 -6.84
N GLU A 88 3.27 10.40 -5.52
CA GLU A 88 4.07 9.54 -4.65
C GLU A 88 3.16 8.59 -3.88
N VAL A 89 3.42 7.29 -3.95
CA VAL A 89 2.75 6.30 -3.10
C VAL A 89 3.29 6.46 -1.69
N GLY A 90 2.51 7.11 -0.84
CA GLY A 90 2.92 7.40 0.54
C GLY A 90 2.75 6.21 1.48
N CYS A 91 1.78 5.35 1.19
CA CYS A 91 1.56 4.11 1.91
C CYS A 91 0.96 3.06 0.97
N LEU A 92 1.50 1.87 1.03
CA LEU A 92 0.87 0.65 0.55
C LEU A 92 1.16 -0.43 1.59
N CYS A 93 0.14 -0.84 2.30
CA CYS A 93 0.27 -1.88 3.31
C CYS A 93 -0.87 -2.89 3.24
N VAL A 94 -0.55 -4.14 3.58
CA VAL A 94 -1.48 -5.25 3.70
C VAL A 94 -1.11 -6.01 4.97
N ILE A 95 -2.09 -6.33 5.80
CA ILE A 95 -1.84 -7.08 7.04
C ILE A 95 -1.24 -8.46 6.72
N PRO A 96 -0.36 -9.00 7.60
CA PRO A 96 0.42 -10.20 7.32
C PRO A 96 -0.39 -11.40 6.81
N GLU A 97 -1.57 -11.65 7.39
CA GLU A 97 -2.43 -12.78 7.06
C GLU A 97 -2.95 -12.78 5.61
N TYR A 98 -2.94 -11.61 4.96
CA TYR A 98 -3.42 -11.41 3.59
C TYR A 98 -2.30 -11.12 2.60
N GLN A 99 -1.06 -11.12 3.01
CA GLN A 99 0.09 -10.97 2.11
C GLN A 99 0.26 -12.22 1.21
N GLY A 100 0.91 -12.04 0.06
CA GLY A 100 1.13 -13.13 -0.89
C GLY A 100 -0.10 -13.54 -1.71
N LYS A 101 -1.18 -12.76 -1.69
CA LYS A 101 -2.42 -13.01 -2.45
C LYS A 101 -2.60 -12.09 -3.67
N GLY A 102 -1.57 -11.32 -4.04
CA GLY A 102 -1.62 -10.38 -5.16
C GLY A 102 -2.34 -9.05 -4.86
N ILE A 103 -2.69 -8.78 -3.60
CA ILE A 103 -3.41 -7.56 -3.20
C ILE A 103 -2.58 -6.32 -3.47
N GLY A 104 -1.28 -6.33 -3.15
CA GLY A 104 -0.39 -5.21 -3.40
C GLY A 104 -0.25 -4.85 -4.89
N THR A 105 -0.15 -5.85 -5.76
CA THR A 105 -0.12 -5.65 -7.22
C THR A 105 -1.43 -5.03 -7.71
N GLN A 106 -2.56 -5.48 -7.21
CA GLN A 106 -3.86 -4.92 -7.55
C GLN A 106 -4.02 -3.48 -7.04
N ALA A 107 -3.46 -3.16 -5.87
CA ALA A 107 -3.48 -1.80 -5.32
C ALA A 107 -2.70 -0.82 -6.21
N ILE A 108 -1.54 -1.21 -6.74
CA ILE A 108 -0.80 -0.38 -7.70
C ILE A 108 -1.60 -0.19 -9.00
N ARG A 109 -2.27 -1.23 -9.51
CA ARG A 109 -3.16 -1.11 -10.67
C ARG A 109 -4.34 -0.18 -10.40
N PHE A 110 -4.94 -0.28 -9.21
CA PHE A 110 -5.99 0.63 -8.79
C PHE A 110 -5.53 2.09 -8.84
N ILE A 111 -4.37 2.42 -8.29
CA ILE A 111 -3.80 3.78 -8.33
C ILE A 111 -3.66 4.28 -9.76
N LYS A 112 -3.09 3.47 -10.66
CA LYS A 112 -2.90 3.80 -12.08
C LYS A 112 -4.23 4.01 -12.83
N THR A 113 -5.32 3.45 -12.33
CA THR A 113 -6.66 3.65 -12.90
C THR A 113 -7.38 4.82 -12.26
N PHE A 114 -7.24 4.98 -10.94
CA PHE A 114 -7.92 6.02 -10.17
C PHE A 114 -7.42 7.42 -10.50
N TYR A 115 -6.10 7.60 -10.63
CA TYR A 115 -5.49 8.87 -11.06
C TYR A 115 -5.31 8.87 -12.58
N GLU A 116 -6.34 9.27 -13.30
CA GLU A 116 -6.38 9.21 -14.78
C GLU A 116 -5.28 10.04 -15.45
N ASP A 117 -4.79 11.09 -14.78
CA ASP A 117 -3.77 12.02 -15.26
C ASP A 117 -2.35 11.67 -14.82
N TRP A 118 -2.13 10.48 -14.23
CA TRP A 118 -0.79 10.11 -13.79
C TRP A 118 0.17 9.97 -14.99
N GLU A 119 1.30 10.60 -14.87
CA GLU A 119 2.42 10.49 -15.81
C GLU A 119 3.62 9.82 -15.14
N ARG A 120 3.74 10.03 -13.81
CA ARG A 120 4.86 9.53 -13.03
C ARG A 120 4.40 9.12 -11.62
N LEU A 121 4.70 7.88 -11.25
CA LEU A 121 4.54 7.38 -9.88
C LEU A 121 5.91 7.16 -9.25
N THR A 122 6.06 7.60 -8.01
CA THR A 122 7.26 7.36 -7.22
C THR A 122 6.91 6.70 -5.89
N LEU A 123 7.86 6.01 -5.30
CA LEU A 123 7.80 5.50 -3.93
C LEU A 123 9.20 5.22 -3.41
N VAL A 124 9.32 5.09 -2.10
CA VAL A 124 10.56 4.71 -1.43
C VAL A 124 10.36 3.49 -0.53
N THR A 125 11.38 2.67 -0.37
CA THR A 125 11.42 1.56 0.58
C THR A 125 12.85 1.36 1.08
N PRO A 126 13.06 0.80 2.28
CA PRO A 126 14.39 0.42 2.73
C PRO A 126 15.07 -0.54 1.74
N ILE A 127 16.34 -0.25 1.41
CA ILE A 127 17.10 -0.99 0.39
C ILE A 127 17.34 -2.45 0.79
N ASP A 128 17.38 -2.73 2.08
CA ASP A 128 17.60 -4.08 2.63
C ASP A 128 16.33 -4.93 2.67
N LYS A 129 15.16 -4.35 2.38
CA LYS A 129 13.90 -5.08 2.17
C LYS A 129 13.87 -5.68 0.76
N LYS A 130 14.66 -6.70 0.55
CA LYS A 130 14.84 -7.37 -0.76
C LYS A 130 13.53 -7.81 -1.40
N GLU A 131 12.58 -8.29 -0.60
CA GLU A 131 11.24 -8.69 -1.02
C GLU A 131 10.43 -7.53 -1.61
N ASN A 132 10.54 -6.32 -1.03
CA ASN A 132 9.89 -5.13 -1.56
C ASN A 132 10.55 -4.67 -2.86
N VAL A 133 11.88 -4.66 -2.91
CA VAL A 133 12.61 -4.31 -4.13
C VAL A 133 12.19 -5.20 -5.28
N LYS A 134 12.16 -6.51 -5.05
CA LYS A 134 11.71 -7.50 -6.04
C LYS A 134 10.24 -7.29 -6.44
N PHE A 135 9.37 -7.05 -5.47
CA PHE A 135 7.95 -6.81 -5.71
C PHE A 135 7.72 -5.61 -6.64
N TYR A 136 8.33 -4.47 -6.35
CA TYR A 136 8.12 -3.27 -7.15
C TYR A 136 8.74 -3.38 -8.54
N THR A 137 9.93 -3.97 -8.68
CA THR A 137 10.61 -4.10 -9.98
C THR A 137 10.05 -5.21 -10.86
N GLU A 138 9.69 -6.37 -10.30
CA GLU A 138 9.26 -7.52 -11.09
C GLU A 138 7.74 -7.61 -11.29
N LYS A 139 6.95 -7.05 -10.37
CA LYS A 139 5.48 -7.21 -10.38
C LYS A 139 4.69 -5.93 -10.62
N CYS A 140 5.31 -4.76 -10.43
CA CYS A 140 4.62 -3.47 -10.51
C CYS A 140 5.17 -2.53 -11.58
N ASP A 141 6.15 -2.98 -12.38
CA ASP A 141 6.76 -2.23 -13.47
C ASP A 141 7.45 -0.93 -13.03
N PHE A 142 7.98 -0.90 -11.81
CA PHE A 142 8.84 0.18 -11.36
C PHE A 142 10.30 -0.11 -11.69
N ARG A 143 11.05 0.93 -11.93
CA ARG A 143 12.52 0.89 -12.00
C ARG A 143 13.14 1.64 -10.83
N ILE A 144 14.34 1.26 -10.44
CA ILE A 144 15.13 2.01 -9.44
C ILE A 144 15.62 3.29 -10.09
N GLU A 145 15.37 4.41 -9.43
CA GLU A 145 15.83 5.73 -9.89
C GLU A 145 17.05 6.22 -9.14
N SER A 146 17.05 6.11 -7.82
CA SER A 146 18.11 6.61 -6.95
C SER A 146 18.08 5.93 -5.59
N THR A 147 19.11 6.19 -4.81
CA THR A 147 19.16 5.87 -3.39
C THR A 147 19.21 7.16 -2.58
N GLU A 148 18.59 7.15 -1.42
CA GLU A 148 18.58 8.26 -0.48
C GLU A 148 18.72 7.73 0.94
N ARG A 149 18.95 8.60 1.91
CA ARG A 149 19.11 8.20 3.30
C ARG A 149 18.15 8.98 4.18
N ASP A 150 17.46 8.26 5.05
CA ASP A 150 16.65 8.84 6.13
C ASP A 150 17.19 8.33 7.47
N GLY A 151 17.87 9.21 8.21
CA GLY A 151 18.57 8.84 9.44
C GLY A 151 19.60 7.73 9.17
N ASN A 152 19.42 6.56 9.81
CA ASN A 152 20.27 5.39 9.67
C ASN A 152 19.77 4.38 8.61
N VAL A 153 18.64 4.67 7.95
CA VAL A 153 18.04 3.79 6.96
C VAL A 153 18.39 4.25 5.55
N GLU A 154 18.99 3.37 4.76
CA GLU A 154 19.14 3.57 3.33
C GLU A 154 17.85 3.22 2.61
N LEU A 155 17.37 4.14 1.78
CA LEU A 155 16.15 3.99 0.99
C LEU A 155 16.49 3.87 -0.49
N VAL A 156 15.72 3.10 -1.20
CA VAL A 156 15.70 3.09 -2.66
C VAL A 156 14.43 3.77 -3.15
N ARG A 157 14.60 4.69 -4.10
CA ARG A 157 13.50 5.36 -4.78
C ARG A 157 13.18 4.65 -6.08
N PHE A 158 11.93 4.33 -6.24
CA PHE A 158 11.38 3.73 -7.44
C PHE A 158 10.57 4.73 -8.24
N VAL A 159 10.52 4.52 -9.55
CA VAL A 159 9.70 5.29 -10.47
C VAL A 159 9.04 4.39 -11.51
N ALA A 160 7.79 4.67 -11.79
CA ALA A 160 7.07 4.20 -12.98
C ALA A 160 6.62 5.41 -13.79
N GLU A 161 6.74 5.33 -15.10
CA GLU A 161 6.32 6.36 -16.05
C GLU A 161 5.27 5.76 -17.00
N ARG A 162 4.29 6.58 -17.41
CA ARG A 162 3.21 6.17 -18.30
C ARG A 162 3.64 6.15 -19.75
#